data_122f97b2e5500ea3ed127c92e0b539d4
#
_entry.id   122f97b2e5500ea3ed127c92e0b539d4
#
_cell.length_a   1.000
_cell.length_b   1.000
_cell.length_c   1.000
_cell.angle_alpha   90.00
_cell.angle_beta   90.00
_cell.angle_gamma   90.00
#
_symmetry.space_group_name_H-M   'P 1'
#
loop_
_entity.id
_entity.type
_entity.pdbx_description
1 polymer ?
#
loop_
_entity_poly.entity_id
_entity_poly.type
_entity_poly.pdbx_seq_one_letter_code
_entity_poly.pdbx_strand_id
1 'polypeptide(L)'
;MLAVYLFRATSGAHHQEGLVMTLTASSSSRAVTNSPVVVALDYHNRDAALAFVDKIDPRDCRLKVGKEMFTLFGPQFVRELQQRGFDIFLDLKFHDIPNTAAHAVAAAADLGVWMGNVHASGGARMMTA
;
A
#
# COMPACT_ATOMS: atom_id res chain seq x y z
N MET A 1 3.68 19.68 -10.17
CA MET A 1 4.20 18.30 -10.26
C MET A 1 4.02 17.63 -8.89
N LEU A 2 3.19 16.61 -8.83
CA LEU A 2 2.91 15.90 -7.59
C LEU A 2 4.00 14.84 -7.37
N ALA A 3 4.93 15.10 -6.49
CA ALA A 3 5.92 14.10 -6.10
C ALA A 3 5.35 13.23 -4.98
N VAL A 4 5.39 11.94 -5.17
CA VAL A 4 4.90 10.94 -4.23
C VAL A 4 6.02 9.96 -3.93
N TYR A 5 6.29 9.69 -2.66
CA TYR A 5 7.23 8.66 -2.25
C TYR A 5 6.50 7.35 -2.00
N LEU A 6 7.11 6.28 -2.48
CA LEU A 6 6.62 4.93 -2.32
C LEU A 6 7.40 4.23 -1.22
N PHE A 7 6.72 3.47 -0.39
CA PHE A 7 7.36 2.57 0.55
C PHE A 7 6.80 1.15 0.38
N ARG A 8 7.66 0.18 0.58
CA ARG A 8 7.28 -1.23 0.55
C ARG A 8 7.27 -1.76 1.98
N ALA A 9 6.18 -2.37 2.39
CA ALA A 9 6.11 -3.05 3.66
C ALA A 9 6.96 -4.33 3.60
N THR A 10 7.92 -4.45 4.49
CA THR A 10 8.67 -5.68 4.69
C THR A 10 8.08 -6.40 5.91
N SER A 11 7.67 -7.63 5.73
CA SER A 11 7.25 -8.45 6.86
C SER A 11 8.49 -8.93 7.61
N GLY A 12 8.66 -8.48 8.80
CA GLY A 12 9.66 -9.06 9.69
C GLY A 12 10.29 -8.06 10.65
N ALA A 13 9.99 -8.25 11.92
CA ALA A 13 10.73 -7.84 13.10
C ALA A 13 10.76 -6.34 13.44
N HIS A 14 10.22 -6.09 14.61
CA HIS A 14 10.45 -4.93 15.43
C HIS A 14 11.90 -4.45 15.39
N HIS A 15 12.15 -3.33 14.73
CA HIS A 15 13.22 -2.42 15.13
C HIS A 15 12.80 -1.01 14.79
N GLN A 16 12.69 -0.19 15.83
CA GLN A 16 12.71 1.25 15.79
C GLN A 16 14.08 1.71 15.31
N GLU A 17 14.27 1.78 14.02
CA GLU A 17 15.30 2.62 13.44
C GLU A 17 14.83 3.06 12.08
N GLY A 18 14.97 4.35 11.85
CA GLY A 18 14.43 5.11 10.75
C GLY A 18 14.28 4.35 9.43
N LEU A 19 13.07 4.37 8.92
CA LEU A 19 12.77 3.84 7.59
C LEU A 19 13.54 4.67 6.57
N VAL A 20 14.77 4.31 6.32
CA VAL A 20 15.51 4.80 5.18
C VAL A 20 14.85 4.19 3.95
N MET A 21 14.20 5.04 3.17
CA MET A 21 13.68 4.66 1.87
C MET A 21 14.85 4.37 0.94
N THR A 22 15.40 3.19 1.01
CA THR A 22 16.25 2.68 -0.04
C THR A 22 15.38 1.94 -1.05
N LEU A 23 15.39 2.41 -2.28
CA LEU A 23 14.94 1.69 -3.47
C LEU A 23 15.85 0.47 -3.70
N THR A 24 16.07 -0.36 -2.70
CA THR A 24 16.78 -1.61 -2.86
C THR A 24 15.80 -2.75 -2.73
N ALA A 25 15.64 -3.44 -3.84
CA ALA A 25 15.07 -4.76 -3.87
C ALA A 25 15.91 -5.67 -2.95
N SER A 26 15.57 -5.83 -1.69
CA SER A 26 16.08 -6.91 -0.88
C SER A 26 14.96 -7.59 -0.13
N SER A 27 14.71 -8.75 -0.64
CA SER A 27 14.38 -10.04 -0.01
C SER A 27 13.50 -10.01 1.23
N SER A 28 12.37 -10.61 1.07
CA SER A 28 11.70 -11.64 1.83
C SER A 28 10.22 -11.45 2.15
N SER A 29 9.50 -10.51 1.57
CA SER A 29 8.10 -10.79 1.32
C SER A 29 8.03 -11.34 -0.10
N ARG A 30 7.75 -12.62 -0.26
CA ARG A 30 7.48 -13.18 -1.58
C ARG A 30 6.31 -12.41 -2.16
N ALA A 31 6.62 -11.52 -3.09
CA ALA A 31 5.58 -10.92 -3.91
C ALA A 31 4.81 -12.06 -4.57
N VAL A 32 3.49 -12.00 -4.55
CA VAL A 32 2.63 -12.99 -5.20
C VAL A 32 2.90 -13.04 -6.70
N THR A 33 3.33 -11.91 -7.26
CA THR A 33 3.60 -11.79 -8.70
C THR A 33 4.85 -10.97 -8.97
N ASN A 34 5.53 -11.30 -10.08
CA ASN A 34 6.62 -10.50 -10.66
C ASN A 34 6.12 -9.56 -11.78
N SER A 35 4.84 -9.57 -12.09
CA SER A 35 4.27 -8.68 -13.10
C SER A 35 4.45 -7.20 -12.71
N PRO A 36 4.83 -6.33 -13.66
CA PRO A 36 4.89 -4.90 -13.40
C PRO A 36 3.52 -4.23 -13.40
N VAL A 37 2.45 -4.96 -13.72
CA VAL A 37 1.10 -4.41 -13.85
C VAL A 37 0.47 -4.19 -12.48
N VAL A 38 -0.03 -2.98 -12.27
CA VAL A 38 -0.86 -2.62 -11.11
C VAL A 38 -2.19 -2.10 -11.63
N VAL A 39 -3.27 -2.78 -11.29
CA VAL A 39 -4.62 -2.37 -11.66
C VAL A 39 -5.19 -1.45 -10.59
N ALA A 40 -5.55 -0.23 -10.97
CA ALA A 40 -6.22 0.70 -10.08
C ALA A 40 -7.70 0.32 -9.97
N LEU A 41 -8.13 -0.03 -8.75
CA LEU A 41 -9.54 -0.20 -8.47
C LEU A 41 -10.18 1.17 -8.25
N ASP A 42 -11.24 1.45 -8.98
CA ASP A 42 -11.98 2.71 -8.92
C ASP A 42 -13.49 2.41 -8.97
N TYR A 43 -14.01 1.98 -7.84
CA TYR A 43 -15.40 1.58 -7.69
C TYR A 43 -16.02 2.25 -6.47
N HIS A 44 -17.29 2.65 -6.59
CA HIS A 44 -18.07 3.18 -5.47
C HIS A 44 -18.87 2.09 -4.74
N ASN A 45 -18.87 0.89 -5.28
CA ASN A 45 -19.61 -0.26 -4.76
C ASN A 45 -18.65 -1.42 -4.53
N ARG A 46 -18.66 -1.96 -3.32
CA ARG A 46 -17.79 -3.07 -2.92
C ARG A 46 -18.04 -4.32 -3.76
N ASP A 47 -19.29 -4.67 -3.99
CA ASP A 47 -19.63 -5.90 -4.73
C ASP A 47 -19.21 -5.81 -6.21
N ALA A 48 -19.33 -4.63 -6.82
CA ALA A 48 -18.85 -4.39 -8.18
C ALA A 48 -17.32 -4.53 -8.26
N ALA A 49 -16.60 -4.00 -7.29
CA ALA A 49 -15.13 -4.15 -7.21
C ALA A 49 -14.74 -5.62 -7.07
N LEU A 50 -15.36 -6.37 -6.18
CA LEU A 50 -15.08 -7.79 -5.98
C LEU A 50 -15.45 -8.64 -7.19
N ALA A 51 -16.55 -8.31 -7.88
CA ALA A 51 -16.94 -8.99 -9.11
C ALA A 51 -15.89 -8.81 -10.22
N PHE A 52 -15.29 -7.62 -10.33
CA PHE A 52 -14.18 -7.39 -11.24
C PHE A 52 -12.94 -8.17 -10.83
N VAL A 53 -12.57 -8.11 -9.55
CA VAL A 53 -11.38 -8.79 -9.01
C VAL A 53 -11.46 -10.30 -9.21
N ASP A 54 -12.64 -10.89 -9.11
CA ASP A 54 -12.86 -12.32 -9.32
C ASP A 54 -12.61 -12.78 -10.78
N LYS A 55 -12.53 -11.83 -11.72
CA LYS A 55 -12.24 -12.09 -13.14
C LYS A 55 -10.77 -12.02 -13.51
N ILE A 56 -9.91 -11.57 -12.60
CA ILE A 56 -8.48 -11.41 -12.84
C ILE A 56 -7.66 -12.33 -11.94
N ASP A 57 -6.43 -12.61 -12.39
CA ASP A 57 -5.53 -13.54 -11.71
C ASP A 57 -4.50 -12.76 -10.88
N PRO A 58 -4.33 -13.07 -9.59
CA PRO A 58 -3.32 -12.42 -8.75
C PRO A 58 -1.88 -12.63 -9.21
N ARG A 59 -1.63 -13.61 -10.08
CA ARG A 59 -0.30 -13.83 -10.69
C ARG A 59 0.01 -12.83 -11.79
N ASP A 60 -1.00 -12.20 -12.37
CA ASP A 60 -0.86 -11.31 -13.52
C ASP A 60 -0.74 -9.85 -13.14
N CYS A 61 -1.20 -9.46 -11.97
CA CYS A 61 -1.20 -8.07 -11.54
C CYS A 61 -1.30 -7.90 -10.02
N ARG A 62 -0.94 -6.70 -9.57
CA ARG A 62 -1.25 -6.18 -8.25
C ARG A 62 -2.46 -5.27 -8.33
N LEU A 63 -3.06 -4.96 -7.20
CA LEU A 63 -4.19 -4.05 -7.11
C LEU A 63 -3.81 -2.78 -6.34
N LYS A 64 -4.26 -1.64 -6.82
CA LYS A 64 -4.17 -0.38 -6.10
C LYS A 64 -5.53 -0.03 -5.50
N VAL A 65 -5.55 0.25 -4.22
CA VAL A 65 -6.71 0.79 -3.49
C VAL A 65 -6.40 2.23 -3.12
N GLY A 66 -7.22 3.14 -3.61
CA GLY A 66 -7.07 4.57 -3.34
C GLY A 66 -7.82 5.03 -2.10
N LYS A 67 -7.68 6.31 -1.83
CA LYS A 67 -8.23 6.95 -0.62
C LYS A 67 -9.74 6.81 -0.50
N GLU A 68 -10.47 7.01 -1.59
CA GLU A 68 -11.93 6.93 -1.59
C GLU A 68 -12.42 5.53 -1.21
N MET A 69 -11.94 4.50 -1.90
CA MET A 69 -12.34 3.13 -1.61
C MET A 69 -11.91 2.69 -0.20
N PHE A 70 -10.73 3.10 0.24
CA PHE A 70 -10.28 2.80 1.60
C PHE A 70 -11.15 3.49 2.65
N THR A 71 -11.57 4.72 2.40
CA THR A 71 -12.47 5.46 3.30
C THR A 71 -13.86 4.83 3.35
N LEU A 72 -14.37 4.37 2.20
CA LEU A 72 -15.70 3.74 2.12
C LEU A 72 -15.72 2.33 2.71
N PHE A 73 -14.71 1.52 2.46
CA PHE A 73 -14.74 0.08 2.72
C PHE A 73 -13.78 -0.37 3.82
N GLY A 74 -12.83 0.47 4.20
CA GLY A 74 -11.91 0.24 5.32
C GLY A 74 -10.85 -0.83 5.09
N PRO A 75 -10.08 -1.17 6.15
CA PRO A 75 -9.02 -2.16 6.08
C PRO A 75 -9.50 -3.57 5.75
N GLN A 76 -10.73 -3.89 6.09
CA GLN A 76 -11.28 -5.23 5.82
C GLN A 76 -11.38 -5.52 4.32
N PHE A 77 -11.68 -4.51 3.52
CA PHE A 77 -11.68 -4.65 2.07
C PHE A 77 -10.29 -5.00 1.53
N VAL A 78 -9.26 -4.36 2.06
CA VAL A 78 -7.87 -4.69 1.72
C VAL A 78 -7.55 -6.15 2.09
N ARG A 79 -7.96 -6.60 3.27
CA ARG A 79 -7.77 -7.99 3.71
C ARG A 79 -8.50 -8.99 2.81
N GLU A 80 -9.70 -8.66 2.34
CA GLU A 80 -10.42 -9.51 1.39
C GLU A 80 -9.68 -9.67 0.07
N LEU A 81 -9.11 -8.59 -0.45
CA LEU A 81 -8.28 -8.65 -1.65
C LEU A 81 -7.01 -9.49 -1.43
N GLN A 82 -6.38 -9.34 -0.27
CA GLN A 82 -5.22 -10.14 0.11
C GLN A 82 -5.57 -11.63 0.24
N GLN A 83 -6.74 -11.96 0.78
CA GLN A 83 -7.23 -13.34 0.89
C GLN A 83 -7.48 -13.97 -0.47
N ARG A 84 -7.78 -13.17 -1.48
CA ARG A 84 -7.87 -13.62 -2.88
C ARG A 84 -6.50 -13.80 -3.54
N GLY A 85 -5.42 -13.52 -2.83
CA GLY A 85 -4.05 -13.72 -3.28
C GLY A 85 -3.39 -12.50 -3.91
N PHE A 86 -4.00 -11.33 -3.86
CA PHE A 86 -3.43 -10.12 -4.44
C PHE A 86 -2.48 -9.39 -3.49
N ASP A 87 -1.37 -8.92 -4.03
CA ASP A 87 -0.55 -7.87 -3.41
C ASP A 87 -1.23 -6.51 -3.61
N ILE A 88 -1.29 -5.71 -2.54
CA ILE A 88 -2.01 -4.44 -2.54
C ILE A 88 -1.05 -3.27 -2.45
N PHE A 89 -1.22 -2.32 -3.36
CA PHE A 89 -0.69 -0.97 -3.23
C PHE A 89 -1.76 -0.08 -2.59
N LEU A 90 -1.50 0.40 -1.38
CA LEU A 90 -2.39 1.30 -0.66
C LEU A 90 -2.00 2.75 -0.97
N ASP A 91 -2.78 3.40 -1.83
CA ASP A 91 -2.49 4.73 -2.37
C ASP A 91 -3.24 5.80 -1.57
N LEU A 92 -2.75 6.11 -0.37
CA LEU A 92 -3.37 7.10 0.53
C LEU A 92 -2.66 8.45 0.54
N LYS A 93 -1.43 8.53 0.06
CA LYS A 93 -0.62 9.75 0.01
C LYS A 93 -0.59 10.46 1.36
N PHE A 94 -0.13 9.75 2.39
CA PHE A 94 -0.06 10.29 3.75
C PHE A 94 0.66 11.63 3.77
N HIS A 95 0.05 12.61 4.41
CA HIS A 95 0.56 13.96 4.52
C HIS A 95 0.13 14.56 5.86
N ASP A 96 1.03 14.55 6.83
CA ASP A 96 0.75 15.02 8.17
C ASP A 96 2.07 15.41 8.85
N ILE A 97 1.99 15.87 10.11
CA ILE A 97 3.19 16.07 10.92
C ILE A 97 3.97 14.75 11.04
N PRO A 98 5.31 14.79 11.16
CA PRO A 98 6.14 13.60 11.04
C PRO A 98 5.70 12.42 11.92
N ASN A 99 5.41 12.65 13.18
CA ASN A 99 5.00 11.58 14.10
C ASN A 99 3.67 10.91 13.68
N THR A 100 2.69 11.69 13.27
CA THR A 100 1.40 11.18 12.81
C THR A 100 1.55 10.41 11.50
N ALA A 101 2.33 10.93 10.57
CA ALA A 101 2.61 10.25 9.31
C ALA A 101 3.33 8.92 9.55
N ALA A 102 4.31 8.88 10.45
CA ALA A 102 5.02 7.64 10.81
C ALA A 102 4.06 6.58 11.38
N HIS A 103 3.16 6.96 12.28
CA HIS A 103 2.16 6.04 12.83
C HIS A 103 1.18 5.53 11.75
N ALA A 104 0.76 6.40 10.84
CA ALA A 104 -0.13 6.01 9.73
C ALA A 104 0.56 5.02 8.79
N VAL A 105 1.83 5.25 8.46
CA VAL A 105 2.63 4.33 7.65
C VAL A 105 2.83 2.98 8.35
N ALA A 106 3.12 3.00 9.65
CA ALA A 106 3.24 1.77 10.44
C ALA A 106 1.93 0.97 10.44
N ALA A 107 0.79 1.64 10.61
CA ALA A 107 -0.51 0.97 10.55
C ALA A 107 -0.78 0.34 9.17
N ALA A 108 -0.41 1.02 8.09
CA ALA A 108 -0.51 0.46 6.75
C ALA A 108 0.43 -0.74 6.55
N ALA A 109 1.62 -0.68 7.10
CA ALA A 109 2.57 -1.80 7.09
C ALA A 109 2.04 -3.01 7.86
N ASP A 110 1.43 -2.79 9.02
CA ASP A 110 0.82 -3.86 9.84
C ASP A 110 -0.36 -4.52 9.14
N LEU A 111 -1.03 -3.81 8.24
CA LEU A 111 -2.07 -4.38 7.39
C LEU A 111 -1.51 -5.38 6.35
N GLY A 112 -0.20 -5.41 6.15
CA GLY A 112 0.47 -6.33 5.24
C GLY A 112 0.43 -5.90 3.78
N VAL A 113 0.22 -4.63 3.48
CA VAL A 113 0.23 -4.14 2.11
C VAL A 113 1.60 -4.29 1.46
N TRP A 114 1.61 -4.53 0.17
CA TRP A 114 2.86 -4.64 -0.59
C TRP A 114 3.56 -3.29 -0.72
N MET A 115 2.82 -2.21 -0.92
CA MET A 115 3.35 -0.85 -1.10
C MET A 115 2.37 0.18 -0.56
N GLY A 116 2.89 1.27 -0.05
CA GLY A 116 2.14 2.47 0.28
C GLY A 116 2.88 3.72 -0.19
N ASN A 117 2.32 4.89 0.03
CA ASN A 117 2.94 6.14 -0.35
C ASN A 117 2.67 7.27 0.64
N VAL A 118 3.57 8.23 0.63
CA VAL A 118 3.45 9.50 1.35
C VAL A 118 3.58 10.66 0.36
N HIS A 119 3.02 11.81 0.71
CA HIS A 119 3.11 13.01 -0.12
C HIS A 119 4.45 13.70 0.10
N ALA A 120 5.26 13.85 -0.95
CA ALA A 120 6.61 14.42 -0.83
C ALA A 120 6.62 15.87 -0.32
N SER A 121 5.57 16.63 -0.58
CA SER A 121 5.44 18.00 -0.08
C SER A 121 5.36 18.12 1.45
N GLY A 122 5.20 16.99 2.17
CA GLY A 122 5.32 16.94 3.62
C GLY A 122 6.72 17.22 4.16
N GLY A 123 7.73 17.17 3.29
CA GLY A 123 9.12 17.50 3.59
C GLY A 123 9.94 16.33 4.14
N ALA A 124 11.25 16.52 4.23
CA ALA A 124 12.19 15.47 4.59
C ALA A 124 11.91 14.88 5.98
N ARG A 125 11.55 15.70 6.95
CA ARG A 125 11.27 15.22 8.32
C ARG A 125 10.08 14.27 8.37
N MET A 126 9.02 14.53 7.58
CA MET A 126 7.89 13.61 7.49
C MET A 126 8.26 12.31 6.78
N MET A 127 9.04 12.39 5.72
CA MET A 127 9.43 11.22 4.93
C MET A 127 10.42 10.31 5.64
N THR A 128 11.18 10.82 6.61
CA THR A 128 12.21 10.08 7.36
C THR A 128 11.81 9.73 8.79
N ALA A 129 10.63 10.12 9.18
CA ALA A 129 10.12 9.88 10.54
C ALA A 129 9.93 8.39 10.88
#